data_b99d50ac00c0c916047574cb52cb0242
#
_entry.id   b99d50ac00c0c916047574cb52cb0242
#
_cell.length_a   1.000
_cell.length_b   1.000
_cell.length_c   1.000
_cell.angle_alpha   90.00
_cell.angle_beta   90.00
_cell.angle_gamma   90.00
#
_symmetry.space_group_name_H-M   'P 1'
#
loop_
_entity.id
_entity.type
_entity.pdbx_description
1 polymer ?
#
loop_
_entity_poly.entity_id
_entity_poly.type
_entity_poly.pdbx_seq_one_letter_code
_entity_poly.pdbx_strand_id
1 'polypeptide(L)'
;MLKRTLIPSLCCFVLFVSAATVFPQAQPLSPTETVRLFYKTMREKKFKEAFAMSIYKPAVEGLSAKELDDLRPDFEKMAAAIPEQVDLSGETISGDLATVFVKVKETAETAEKSEPIQLVKANGFWIIGDPENQAIVKKAGKSFFFNARIDTHHNDVQDLLTRITLAEVVYSQQHNGQYANMTELITAGLLPKDLEGTESTGYVFHVNRSVDGKSWYATAEPAQYGRSGKLSFYIDAAGVKSSDVGGKPLTVRN
;
A
#
# COMPACT_ATOMS: atom_id res chain seq x y z
N MET A 1 -81.20 -58.47 7.85
CA MET A 1 -80.18 -58.67 8.87
C MET A 1 -78.79 -58.60 8.20
N LEU A 2 -78.13 -57.45 8.19
CA LEU A 2 -76.85 -57.29 7.53
C LEU A 2 -75.80 -57.12 8.62
N LYS A 3 -74.82 -58.04 8.71
CA LYS A 3 -73.72 -58.00 9.63
C LYS A 3 -72.65 -57.05 9.00
N ARG A 4 -72.32 -55.96 9.70
CA ARG A 4 -71.17 -55.09 9.39
C ARG A 4 -69.98 -55.64 10.08
N THR A 5 -68.94 -56.01 9.33
CA THR A 5 -67.62 -56.35 9.79
C THR A 5 -66.82 -55.07 9.84
N LEU A 6 -66.27 -54.76 11.05
CA LEU A 6 -65.30 -53.68 11.24
C LEU A 6 -63.85 -54.20 10.89
N ILE A 7 -63.18 -53.46 10.03
CA ILE A 7 -61.74 -53.65 9.76
C ILE A 7 -61.01 -52.64 10.59
N PRO A 8 -60.01 -52.99 11.44
CA PRO A 8 -59.15 -52.01 12.12
C PRO A 8 -58.08 -51.46 11.15
N SER A 9 -58.12 -50.16 10.96
CA SER A 9 -57.12 -49.43 10.20
C SER A 9 -55.80 -49.36 11.04
N LEU A 10 -54.76 -50.03 10.52
CA LEU A 10 -53.41 -50.00 11.09
C LEU A 10 -52.69 -48.76 10.56
N CYS A 11 -52.61 -47.73 11.42
CA CYS A 11 -51.89 -46.50 11.11
C CYS A 11 -50.38 -46.72 11.29
N CYS A 12 -49.67 -46.99 10.19
CA CYS A 12 -48.19 -47.00 10.19
C CYS A 12 -47.65 -45.58 10.34
N PHE A 13 -47.14 -45.26 11.54
CA PHE A 13 -46.43 -44.02 11.81
C PHE A 13 -45.00 -44.16 11.26
N VAL A 14 -44.69 -43.65 10.07
CA VAL A 14 -43.35 -43.58 9.54
C VAL A 14 -42.63 -42.41 10.21
N LEU A 15 -41.77 -42.69 11.16
CA LEU A 15 -40.83 -41.73 11.76
C LEU A 15 -39.76 -41.38 10.71
N PHE A 16 -39.89 -40.22 10.07
CA PHE A 16 -38.80 -39.62 9.29
C PHE A 16 -37.73 -39.10 10.26
N VAL A 17 -36.67 -39.88 10.48
CA VAL A 17 -35.45 -39.41 11.09
C VAL A 17 -34.70 -38.56 10.09
N SER A 18 -34.87 -37.21 10.16
CA SER A 18 -34.07 -36.28 9.41
C SER A 18 -32.65 -36.29 9.97
N ALA A 19 -31.76 -37.02 9.31
CA ALA A 19 -30.31 -36.90 9.59
C ALA A 19 -29.88 -35.49 9.19
N ALA A 20 -29.75 -34.60 10.17
CA ALA A 20 -29.09 -33.29 9.96
C ALA A 20 -27.63 -33.59 9.61
N THR A 21 -27.26 -33.41 8.37
CA THR A 21 -25.86 -33.40 7.95
C THR A 21 -25.19 -32.21 8.59
N VAL A 22 -24.49 -32.42 9.69
CA VAL A 22 -23.59 -31.41 10.29
C VAL A 22 -22.43 -31.28 9.33
N PHE A 23 -22.46 -30.24 8.48
CA PHE A 23 -21.27 -29.84 7.75
C PHE A 23 -20.23 -29.38 8.76
N PRO A 24 -18.98 -29.91 8.71
CA PRO A 24 -17.94 -29.44 9.58
C PRO A 24 -17.71 -27.94 9.27
N GLN A 25 -18.10 -27.09 10.20
CA GLN A 25 -17.76 -25.66 10.15
C GLN A 25 -16.23 -25.57 10.23
N ALA A 26 -15.60 -25.06 9.17
CA ALA A 26 -14.15 -24.84 9.17
C ALA A 26 -13.80 -24.02 10.43
N GLN A 27 -12.94 -24.55 11.27
CA GLN A 27 -12.52 -23.83 12.48
C GLN A 27 -11.79 -22.56 12.07
N PRO A 28 -12.04 -21.44 12.75
CA PRO A 28 -11.28 -20.20 12.51
C PRO A 28 -9.78 -20.48 12.69
N LEU A 29 -8.97 -19.97 11.77
CA LEU A 29 -7.52 -20.06 11.84
C LEU A 29 -7.01 -19.42 13.15
N SER A 30 -5.95 -19.96 13.74
CA SER A 30 -5.21 -19.30 14.82
C SER A 30 -4.52 -18.02 14.31
N PRO A 31 -4.09 -17.11 15.22
CA PRO A 31 -3.31 -15.93 14.81
C PRO A 31 -2.09 -16.29 13.98
N THR A 32 -1.31 -17.28 14.42
CA THR A 32 -0.12 -17.77 13.71
C THR A 32 -0.45 -18.32 12.32
N GLU A 33 -1.51 -19.11 12.18
CA GLU A 33 -1.96 -19.63 10.88
C GLU A 33 -2.43 -18.53 9.96
N THR A 34 -3.12 -17.51 10.50
CA THR A 34 -3.54 -16.32 9.73
C THR A 34 -2.36 -15.57 9.16
N VAL A 35 -1.31 -15.32 9.96
CA VAL A 35 -0.08 -14.66 9.49
C VAL A 35 0.63 -15.50 8.42
N ARG A 36 0.74 -16.82 8.65
CA ARG A 36 1.37 -17.72 7.68
C ARG A 36 0.64 -17.72 6.33
N LEU A 37 -0.68 -17.79 6.37
CA LEU A 37 -1.52 -17.79 5.18
C LEU A 37 -1.45 -16.45 4.45
N PHE A 38 -1.49 -15.33 5.19
CA PHE A 38 -1.33 -13.99 4.62
C PHE A 38 -0.03 -13.84 3.84
N TYR A 39 1.11 -14.18 4.45
CA TYR A 39 2.41 -14.08 3.80
C TYR A 39 2.52 -14.99 2.58
N LYS A 40 2.01 -16.23 2.68
CA LYS A 40 1.94 -17.13 1.52
C LYS A 40 1.14 -16.51 0.39
N THR A 41 -0.05 -16.00 0.67
CA THR A 41 -0.99 -15.43 -0.32
C THR A 41 -0.44 -14.16 -0.95
N MET A 42 0.25 -13.30 -0.16
CA MET A 42 0.96 -12.13 -0.66
C MET A 42 2.07 -12.51 -1.66
N ARG A 43 2.91 -13.52 -1.32
CA ARG A 43 3.97 -14.01 -2.23
C ARG A 43 3.41 -14.63 -3.51
N GLU A 44 2.26 -15.28 -3.43
CA GLU A 44 1.53 -15.81 -4.60
C GLU A 44 0.86 -14.69 -5.42
N LYS A 45 1.03 -13.40 -5.03
CA LYS A 45 0.43 -12.21 -5.65
C LYS A 45 -1.10 -12.23 -5.69
N LYS A 46 -1.72 -12.98 -4.80
CA LYS A 46 -3.18 -13.04 -4.59
C LYS A 46 -3.61 -11.93 -3.63
N PHE A 47 -3.42 -10.68 -4.04
CA PHE A 47 -3.51 -9.51 -3.17
C PHE A 47 -4.89 -9.32 -2.54
N LYS A 48 -6.00 -9.53 -3.30
CA LYS A 48 -7.35 -9.43 -2.73
C LYS A 48 -7.58 -10.43 -1.61
N GLU A 49 -7.11 -11.66 -1.81
CA GLU A 49 -7.26 -12.74 -0.84
C GLU A 49 -6.38 -12.49 0.40
N ALA A 50 -5.16 -12.01 0.21
CA ALA A 50 -4.28 -11.64 1.31
C ALA A 50 -4.88 -10.50 2.15
N PHE A 51 -5.24 -9.39 1.51
CA PHE A 51 -5.81 -8.25 2.22
C PHE A 51 -7.17 -8.53 2.87
N ALA A 52 -7.92 -9.54 2.40
CA ALA A 52 -9.14 -9.99 3.07
C ALA A 52 -8.88 -10.52 4.49
N MET A 53 -7.65 -10.98 4.80
CA MET A 53 -7.20 -11.42 6.11
C MET A 53 -6.53 -10.30 6.93
N SER A 54 -6.75 -9.03 6.58
CA SER A 54 -6.14 -7.89 7.24
C SER A 54 -7.12 -6.73 7.41
N ILE A 55 -6.72 -5.74 8.21
CA ILE A 55 -7.46 -4.48 8.35
C ILE A 55 -7.63 -3.73 7.02
N TYR A 56 -6.83 -4.07 5.99
CA TYR A 56 -6.89 -3.44 4.66
C TYR A 56 -8.00 -3.96 3.75
N LYS A 57 -8.78 -4.95 4.21
CA LYS A 57 -9.94 -5.47 3.45
C LYS A 57 -10.85 -4.36 2.88
N PRO A 58 -11.31 -3.35 3.66
CA PRO A 58 -12.15 -2.28 3.13
C PRO A 58 -11.48 -1.43 2.05
N ALA A 59 -10.15 -1.32 2.09
CA ALA A 59 -9.38 -0.57 1.10
C ALA A 59 -9.31 -1.28 -0.26
N VAL A 60 -9.37 -2.62 -0.27
CA VAL A 60 -9.21 -3.43 -1.48
C VAL A 60 -10.56 -3.87 -2.07
N GLU A 61 -11.55 -4.18 -1.23
CA GLU A 61 -12.89 -4.59 -1.70
C GLU A 61 -13.58 -3.54 -2.57
N GLY A 62 -13.35 -2.24 -2.27
CA GLY A 62 -13.93 -1.13 -3.04
C GLY A 62 -13.23 -0.80 -4.35
N LEU A 63 -12.10 -1.47 -4.69
CA LEU A 63 -11.33 -1.20 -5.90
C LEU A 63 -11.94 -1.88 -7.13
N SER A 64 -12.04 -1.14 -8.23
CA SER A 64 -12.27 -1.71 -9.56
C SER A 64 -11.04 -2.52 -10.03
N ALA A 65 -11.22 -3.35 -11.07
CA ALA A 65 -10.11 -4.11 -11.65
C ALA A 65 -8.97 -3.18 -12.11
N LYS A 66 -9.31 -2.05 -12.74
CA LYS A 66 -8.32 -1.05 -13.18
C LYS A 66 -7.56 -0.41 -12.01
N GLU A 67 -8.25 -0.09 -10.91
CA GLU A 67 -7.61 0.48 -9.71
C GLU A 67 -6.70 -0.54 -9.02
N LEU A 68 -7.08 -1.81 -9.02
CA LEU A 68 -6.25 -2.89 -8.50
C LEU A 68 -5.00 -3.09 -9.34
N ASP A 69 -5.12 -3.02 -10.67
CA ASP A 69 -3.98 -3.13 -11.58
C ASP A 69 -3.03 -1.92 -11.48
N ASP A 70 -3.59 -0.72 -11.27
CA ASP A 70 -2.80 0.49 -11.00
C ASP A 70 -1.98 0.38 -9.70
N LEU A 71 -2.55 -0.21 -8.63
CA LEU A 71 -1.86 -0.43 -7.35
C LEU A 71 -0.99 -1.69 -7.32
N ARG A 72 -1.05 -2.54 -8.34
CA ARG A 72 -0.29 -3.80 -8.39
C ARG A 72 1.21 -3.63 -8.15
N PRO A 73 1.92 -2.65 -8.76
CA PRO A 73 3.34 -2.45 -8.50
C PRO A 73 3.66 -2.18 -7.03
N ASP A 74 2.81 -1.43 -6.31
CA ASP A 74 3.00 -1.18 -4.88
C ASP A 74 2.82 -2.45 -4.06
N PHE A 75 1.79 -3.24 -4.37
CA PHE A 75 1.55 -4.52 -3.70
C PHE A 75 2.66 -5.54 -4.00
N GLU A 76 3.23 -5.51 -5.19
CA GLU A 76 4.39 -6.35 -5.54
C GLU A 76 5.64 -5.95 -4.77
N LYS A 77 5.87 -4.65 -4.55
CA LYS A 77 6.95 -4.17 -3.67
C LYS A 77 6.74 -4.65 -2.23
N MET A 78 5.50 -4.56 -1.71
CA MET A 78 5.17 -5.10 -0.39
C MET A 78 5.41 -6.61 -0.30
N ALA A 79 5.02 -7.36 -1.31
CA ALA A 79 5.22 -8.81 -1.37
C ALA A 79 6.69 -9.20 -1.46
N ALA A 80 7.50 -8.44 -2.20
CA ALA A 80 8.94 -8.65 -2.35
C ALA A 80 9.72 -8.43 -1.05
N ALA A 81 9.19 -7.61 -0.13
CA ALA A 81 9.77 -7.39 1.19
C ALA A 81 9.52 -8.57 2.17
N ILE A 82 8.63 -9.51 1.83
CA ILE A 82 8.33 -10.67 2.67
C ILE A 82 9.42 -11.73 2.47
N PRO A 83 10.09 -12.19 3.54
CA PRO A 83 11.10 -13.25 3.43
C PRO A 83 10.55 -14.53 2.82
N GLU A 84 11.39 -15.27 2.08
CA GLU A 84 10.98 -16.56 1.50
C GLU A 84 10.57 -17.56 2.58
N GLN A 85 11.31 -17.57 3.69
CA GLN A 85 11.01 -18.38 4.86
C GLN A 85 10.58 -17.46 6.00
N VAL A 86 9.35 -17.64 6.46
CA VAL A 86 8.79 -16.92 7.61
C VAL A 86 8.83 -17.86 8.81
N ASP A 87 9.75 -17.61 9.74
CA ASP A 87 9.85 -18.34 10.99
C ASP A 87 8.99 -17.64 12.07
N LEU A 88 7.93 -18.32 12.50
CA LEU A 88 6.99 -17.81 13.51
C LEU A 88 7.38 -18.40 14.87
N SER A 89 7.86 -17.55 15.78
CA SER A 89 8.46 -17.97 17.05
C SER A 89 7.46 -18.09 18.22
N GLY A 90 6.19 -17.74 17.99
CA GLY A 90 5.14 -17.87 19.01
C GLY A 90 4.03 -16.83 18.84
N GLU A 91 3.00 -16.95 19.68
CA GLU A 91 1.88 -16.01 19.74
C GLU A 91 1.46 -15.73 21.18
N THR A 92 0.90 -14.55 21.40
CA THR A 92 0.25 -14.14 22.64
C THR A 92 -1.15 -13.66 22.32
N ILE A 93 -2.15 -14.15 23.05
CA ILE A 93 -3.57 -13.79 22.87
C ILE A 93 -4.08 -13.13 24.15
N SER A 94 -4.74 -11.97 24.02
CA SER A 94 -5.39 -11.24 25.09
C SER A 94 -6.76 -10.74 24.63
N GLY A 95 -7.81 -11.49 24.92
CA GLY A 95 -9.17 -11.22 24.46
C GLY A 95 -9.28 -11.24 22.94
N ASP A 96 -9.64 -10.10 22.35
CA ASP A 96 -9.76 -9.92 20.89
C ASP A 96 -8.49 -9.35 20.24
N LEU A 97 -7.37 -9.32 20.95
CA LEU A 97 -6.06 -8.92 20.46
C LEU A 97 -5.09 -10.10 20.48
N ALA A 98 -4.25 -10.20 19.47
CA ALA A 98 -3.16 -11.15 19.43
C ALA A 98 -1.89 -10.50 18.87
N THR A 99 -0.74 -11.05 19.28
CA THR A 99 0.57 -10.70 18.72
C THR A 99 1.25 -12.00 18.31
N VAL A 100 1.66 -12.09 17.06
CA VAL A 100 2.48 -13.17 16.52
C VAL A 100 3.89 -12.65 16.31
N PHE A 101 4.89 -13.39 16.78
CA PHE A 101 6.29 -12.99 16.66
C PHE A 101 6.93 -13.66 15.44
N VAL A 102 7.48 -12.83 14.55
CA VAL A 102 8.15 -13.26 13.34
C VAL A 102 9.65 -13.03 13.51
N LYS A 103 10.46 -14.08 13.31
CA LYS A 103 11.90 -13.94 13.26
C LYS A 103 12.33 -13.41 11.90
N VAL A 104 13.01 -12.29 11.89
CA VAL A 104 13.58 -11.66 10.70
C VAL A 104 15.09 -11.72 10.79
N LYS A 105 15.74 -12.18 9.71
CA LYS A 105 17.19 -12.09 9.53
C LYS A 105 17.46 -10.96 8.55
N GLU A 106 18.09 -9.89 9.00
CA GLU A 106 18.46 -8.78 8.12
C GLU A 106 19.62 -9.15 7.18
N THR A 107 20.60 -9.91 7.69
CA THR A 107 21.71 -10.49 6.91
C THR A 107 22.18 -11.79 7.55
N ALA A 108 23.04 -12.55 6.87
CA ALA A 108 23.62 -13.79 7.41
C ALA A 108 24.47 -13.57 8.69
N GLU A 109 24.91 -12.33 8.93
CA GLU A 109 25.81 -11.95 10.05
C GLU A 109 25.09 -11.21 11.18
N THR A 110 23.84 -10.80 11.01
CA THR A 110 23.07 -10.08 12.04
C THR A 110 22.31 -11.03 12.97
N ALA A 111 22.18 -10.62 14.22
CA ALA A 111 21.39 -11.34 15.22
C ALA A 111 19.92 -11.44 14.77
N GLU A 112 19.30 -12.61 14.99
CA GLU A 112 17.86 -12.78 14.76
C GLU A 112 17.07 -11.75 15.59
N LYS A 113 16.27 -10.94 14.89
CA LYS A 113 15.34 -9.99 15.51
C LYS A 113 13.93 -10.56 15.43
N SER A 114 13.22 -10.47 16.55
CA SER A 114 11.81 -10.85 16.59
C SER A 114 10.94 -9.62 16.38
N GLU A 115 10.12 -9.62 15.33
CA GLU A 115 9.19 -8.53 15.01
C GLU A 115 7.76 -8.93 15.36
N PRO A 116 7.03 -8.10 16.13
CA PRO A 116 5.64 -8.39 16.49
C PRO A 116 4.70 -8.04 15.35
N ILE A 117 3.83 -8.96 14.98
CA ILE A 117 2.69 -8.75 14.08
C ILE A 117 1.43 -8.74 14.94
N GLN A 118 0.72 -7.63 14.93
CA GLN A 118 -0.52 -7.47 15.66
C GLN A 118 -1.70 -8.00 14.84
N LEU A 119 -2.67 -8.60 15.56
CA LEU A 119 -3.94 -9.05 15.00
C LEU A 119 -5.09 -8.62 15.90
N VAL A 120 -6.23 -8.37 15.28
CA VAL A 120 -7.49 -8.13 15.97
C VAL A 120 -8.50 -9.20 15.56
N LYS A 121 -9.40 -9.55 16.48
CA LYS A 121 -10.50 -10.48 16.19
C LYS A 121 -11.71 -9.72 15.69
N ALA A 122 -12.17 -10.05 14.51
CA ALA A 122 -13.33 -9.43 13.88
C ALA A 122 -14.30 -10.53 13.40
N ASN A 123 -15.55 -10.49 13.84
CA ASN A 123 -16.58 -11.48 13.49
C ASN A 123 -16.13 -12.95 13.73
N GLY A 124 -15.35 -13.17 14.78
CA GLY A 124 -14.85 -14.52 15.12
C GLY A 124 -13.57 -14.93 14.39
N PHE A 125 -13.04 -14.13 13.48
CA PHE A 125 -11.80 -14.40 12.72
C PHE A 125 -10.68 -13.46 13.11
N TRP A 126 -9.45 -13.95 13.12
CA TRP A 126 -8.26 -13.13 13.30
C TRP A 126 -7.92 -12.43 11.97
N ILE A 127 -7.66 -11.12 12.04
CA ILE A 127 -7.20 -10.30 10.91
C ILE A 127 -5.94 -9.53 11.32
N ILE A 128 -4.99 -9.42 10.40
CA ILE A 128 -3.71 -8.74 10.63
C ILE A 128 -3.91 -7.24 10.70
N GLY A 129 -3.35 -6.61 11.73
CA GLY A 129 -3.37 -5.19 12.02
C GLY A 129 -3.85 -4.89 13.44
N ASP A 130 -3.87 -3.63 13.79
CA ASP A 130 -4.27 -3.11 15.09
C ASP A 130 -5.57 -2.28 15.00
N PRO A 131 -6.25 -2.04 16.12
CA PRO A 131 -7.54 -1.34 16.13
C PRO A 131 -7.46 0.13 15.66
N GLU A 132 -6.35 0.82 15.92
CA GLU A 132 -6.17 2.23 15.56
C GLU A 132 -6.06 2.36 14.04
N ASN A 133 -5.15 1.61 13.43
CA ASN A 133 -5.00 1.58 11.98
C ASN A 133 -6.25 1.02 11.28
N GLN A 134 -6.96 0.06 11.88
CA GLN A 134 -8.23 -0.44 11.34
C GLN A 134 -9.26 0.71 11.16
N ALA A 135 -9.37 1.62 12.14
CA ALA A 135 -10.28 2.76 12.05
C ALA A 135 -9.88 3.72 10.93
N ILE A 136 -8.58 3.98 10.76
CA ILE A 136 -8.04 4.82 9.68
C ILE A 136 -8.35 4.22 8.31
N VAL A 137 -8.03 2.94 8.12
CA VAL A 137 -8.29 2.22 6.86
C VAL A 137 -9.77 2.18 6.52
N LYS A 138 -10.63 1.89 7.51
CA LYS A 138 -12.09 1.88 7.33
C LYS A 138 -12.62 3.24 6.90
N LYS A 139 -12.11 4.34 7.48
CA LYS A 139 -12.47 5.71 7.12
C LYS A 139 -12.03 6.09 5.71
N ALA A 140 -10.80 5.71 5.33
CA ALA A 140 -10.24 6.01 4.01
C ALA A 140 -10.83 5.12 2.90
N GLY A 141 -11.23 3.88 3.24
CA GLY A 141 -11.77 2.91 2.29
C GLY A 141 -10.84 2.73 1.08
N LYS A 142 -11.39 2.68 -0.12
CA LYS A 142 -10.64 2.46 -1.36
C LYS A 142 -9.56 3.52 -1.67
N SER A 143 -9.61 4.67 -1.00
CA SER A 143 -8.60 5.73 -1.18
C SER A 143 -7.33 5.48 -0.36
N PHE A 144 -7.32 4.51 0.57
CA PHE A 144 -6.22 4.30 1.51
C PHE A 144 -4.87 4.13 0.81
N PHE A 145 -4.76 3.18 -0.09
CA PHE A 145 -3.48 2.89 -0.77
C PHE A 145 -3.06 4.02 -1.72
N PHE A 146 -4.00 4.68 -2.39
CA PHE A 146 -3.68 5.85 -3.20
C PHE A 146 -3.19 7.02 -2.36
N ASN A 147 -3.77 7.26 -1.19
CA ASN A 147 -3.30 8.30 -0.29
C ASN A 147 -1.87 7.96 0.22
N ALA A 148 -1.62 6.73 0.63
CA ALA A 148 -0.29 6.29 1.06
C ALA A 148 0.77 6.46 -0.05
N ARG A 149 0.43 6.09 -1.31
CA ARG A 149 1.29 6.33 -2.48
C ARG A 149 1.57 7.82 -2.67
N ILE A 150 0.52 8.66 -2.61
CA ILE A 150 0.62 10.11 -2.76
C ILE A 150 1.55 10.70 -1.70
N ASP A 151 1.40 10.30 -0.45
CA ASP A 151 2.23 10.78 0.66
C ASP A 151 3.71 10.36 0.46
N THR A 152 3.97 9.13 0.00
CA THR A 152 5.32 8.68 -0.35
C THR A 152 5.91 9.52 -1.47
N HIS A 153 5.18 9.71 -2.57
CA HIS A 153 5.66 10.50 -3.70
C HIS A 153 5.90 11.97 -3.33
N HIS A 154 5.09 12.57 -2.44
CA HIS A 154 5.34 13.93 -1.97
C HIS A 154 6.70 14.05 -1.26
N ASN A 155 7.08 13.06 -0.45
CA ASN A 155 8.38 13.04 0.22
C ASN A 155 9.51 12.84 -0.81
N ASP A 156 9.35 11.90 -1.74
CA ASP A 156 10.34 11.65 -2.81
C ASP A 156 10.58 12.90 -3.66
N VAL A 157 9.52 13.66 -3.98
CA VAL A 157 9.62 14.93 -4.72
C VAL A 157 10.42 15.96 -3.94
N GLN A 158 10.18 16.12 -2.63
CA GLN A 158 10.94 17.06 -1.80
C GLN A 158 12.43 16.72 -1.76
N ASP A 159 12.76 15.44 -1.64
CA ASP A 159 14.15 14.97 -1.68
C ASP A 159 14.80 15.25 -3.04
N LEU A 160 14.07 15.02 -4.13
CA LEU A 160 14.56 15.30 -5.48
C LEU A 160 14.74 16.80 -5.74
N LEU A 161 13.82 17.65 -5.29
CA LEU A 161 13.98 19.10 -5.38
C LEU A 161 15.21 19.59 -4.60
N THR A 162 15.51 18.99 -3.46
CA THR A 162 16.73 19.24 -2.72
C THR A 162 17.99 18.84 -3.52
N ARG A 163 17.95 17.68 -4.19
CA ARG A 163 19.07 17.24 -5.08
C ARG A 163 19.23 18.16 -6.28
N ILE A 164 18.14 18.64 -6.89
CA ILE A 164 18.19 19.63 -7.98
C ILE A 164 18.88 20.91 -7.50
N THR A 165 18.53 21.40 -6.31
CA THR A 165 19.19 22.59 -5.72
C THR A 165 20.69 22.40 -5.58
N LEU A 166 21.13 21.23 -5.05
CA LEU A 166 22.55 20.93 -4.90
C LEU A 166 23.25 20.81 -6.26
N ALA A 167 22.60 20.20 -7.25
CA ALA A 167 23.12 20.08 -8.61
C ALA A 167 23.33 21.45 -9.25
N GLU A 168 22.39 22.38 -9.08
CA GLU A 168 22.49 23.76 -9.56
C GLU A 168 23.64 24.54 -8.91
N VAL A 169 23.81 24.36 -7.60
CA VAL A 169 24.95 24.98 -6.88
C VAL A 169 26.29 24.46 -7.42
N VAL A 170 26.45 23.14 -7.59
CA VAL A 170 27.67 22.53 -8.13
C VAL A 170 27.91 22.99 -9.57
N TYR A 171 26.88 22.99 -10.41
CA TYR A 171 26.99 23.42 -11.80
C TYR A 171 27.44 24.88 -11.88
N SER A 172 26.82 25.76 -11.12
CA SER A 172 27.11 27.20 -11.07
C SER A 172 28.58 27.48 -10.66
N GLN A 173 29.09 26.74 -9.67
CA GLN A 173 30.52 26.87 -9.23
C GLN A 173 31.49 26.50 -10.37
N GLN A 174 31.16 25.54 -11.20
CA GLN A 174 31.99 25.07 -12.31
C GLN A 174 31.85 25.90 -13.59
N HIS A 175 30.78 26.72 -13.70
CA HIS A 175 30.42 27.46 -14.92
C HIS A 175 30.30 28.97 -14.70
N ASN A 176 31.20 29.55 -13.91
CA ASN A 176 31.31 31.00 -13.67
C ASN A 176 30.00 31.66 -13.18
N GLY A 177 29.27 30.98 -12.31
CA GLY A 177 28.03 31.46 -11.73
C GLY A 177 26.81 31.34 -12.69
N GLN A 178 26.89 30.52 -13.71
CA GLN A 178 25.78 30.19 -14.61
C GLN A 178 25.05 28.95 -14.09
N TYR A 179 23.72 29.02 -14.05
CA TYR A 179 22.83 27.90 -13.74
C TYR A 179 22.47 27.11 -15.02
N ALA A 180 21.91 25.93 -14.83
CA ALA A 180 21.61 24.98 -15.90
C ALA A 180 20.10 24.75 -16.11
N ASN A 181 19.76 24.10 -17.19
CA ASN A 181 18.47 23.43 -17.37
C ASN A 181 18.60 21.93 -17.07
N MET A 182 17.48 21.20 -17.12
CA MET A 182 17.45 19.75 -16.85
C MET A 182 18.47 18.96 -17.67
N THR A 183 18.51 19.20 -19.00
CA THR A 183 19.39 18.48 -19.92
C THR A 183 20.88 18.74 -19.61
N GLU A 184 21.22 19.98 -19.28
CA GLU A 184 22.60 20.36 -18.92
C GLU A 184 23.03 19.68 -17.61
N LEU A 185 22.17 19.63 -16.59
CA LEU A 185 22.46 18.94 -15.32
C LEU A 185 22.65 17.43 -15.50
N ILE A 186 21.81 16.79 -16.33
CA ILE A 186 21.93 15.37 -16.65
C ILE A 186 23.21 15.10 -17.44
N THR A 187 23.53 15.92 -18.44
CA THR A 187 24.74 15.80 -19.26
C THR A 187 26.01 15.95 -18.41
N ALA A 188 25.98 16.85 -17.42
CA ALA A 188 27.05 17.03 -16.45
C ALA A 188 27.15 15.90 -15.42
N GLY A 189 26.23 14.91 -15.43
CA GLY A 189 26.18 13.81 -14.46
C GLY A 189 25.75 14.23 -13.06
N LEU A 190 25.17 15.41 -12.90
CA LEU A 190 24.71 15.96 -11.63
C LEU A 190 23.29 15.50 -11.27
N LEU A 191 22.49 15.12 -12.27
CA LEU A 191 21.18 14.49 -12.08
C LEU A 191 21.09 13.19 -12.87
N PRO A 192 20.32 12.21 -12.40
CA PRO A 192 20.10 10.96 -13.11
C PRO A 192 19.10 11.15 -14.28
N LYS A 193 19.29 10.38 -15.35
CA LYS A 193 18.48 10.49 -16.58
C LYS A 193 17.00 10.10 -16.38
N ASP A 194 16.70 9.26 -15.42
CA ASP A 194 15.35 8.81 -15.11
C ASP A 194 14.43 9.92 -14.56
N LEU A 195 15.00 11.08 -14.19
CA LEU A 195 14.23 12.29 -13.86
C LEU A 195 13.46 12.88 -15.05
N GLU A 196 13.83 12.56 -16.29
CA GLU A 196 13.05 12.94 -17.46
C GLU A 196 11.74 12.15 -17.61
N GLY A 197 11.62 11.04 -16.87
CA GLY A 197 10.43 10.18 -16.84
C GLY A 197 9.57 10.35 -15.59
N THR A 198 8.38 9.74 -15.61
CA THR A 198 7.44 9.77 -14.48
C THR A 198 7.40 8.44 -13.70
N GLU A 199 8.12 7.43 -14.17
CA GLU A 199 7.96 6.04 -13.69
C GLU A 199 8.46 5.86 -12.24
N SER A 200 9.53 6.57 -11.86
CA SER A 200 10.14 6.43 -10.53
C SER A 200 9.42 7.22 -9.44
N THR A 201 8.92 8.41 -9.77
CA THR A 201 8.38 9.37 -8.77
C THR A 201 6.88 9.63 -8.91
N GLY A 202 6.28 9.25 -10.04
CA GLY A 202 4.91 9.62 -10.39
C GLY A 202 4.70 11.13 -10.65
N TYR A 203 5.80 11.89 -10.87
CA TYR A 203 5.81 13.32 -11.12
C TYR A 203 6.55 13.67 -12.41
N VAL A 204 6.16 14.76 -13.04
CA VAL A 204 6.89 15.41 -14.14
C VAL A 204 7.73 16.53 -13.55
N PHE A 205 9.02 16.55 -13.86
CA PHE A 205 9.96 17.58 -13.39
C PHE A 205 10.39 18.48 -14.54
N HIS A 206 10.47 19.77 -14.25
CA HIS A 206 11.04 20.76 -15.15
C HIS A 206 12.08 21.58 -14.40
N VAL A 207 13.29 21.67 -14.93
CA VAL A 207 14.33 22.59 -14.44
C VAL A 207 14.64 23.60 -15.54
N ASN A 208 14.49 24.86 -15.21
CA ASN A 208 14.62 25.97 -16.13
C ASN A 208 15.60 27.01 -15.58
N ARG A 209 16.35 27.65 -16.46
CA ARG A 209 17.17 28.81 -16.13
C ARG A 209 16.69 30.06 -16.83
N SER A 210 17.04 31.23 -16.31
CA SER A 210 16.83 32.51 -16.98
C SER A 210 17.67 32.62 -18.27
N VAL A 211 17.30 33.53 -19.16
CA VAL A 211 18.00 33.74 -20.43
C VAL A 211 19.45 34.12 -20.19
N ASP A 212 19.74 34.91 -19.17
CA ASP A 212 21.08 35.32 -18.78
C ASP A 212 21.86 34.25 -17.96
N GLY A 213 21.19 33.14 -17.61
CA GLY A 213 21.74 32.05 -16.81
C GLY A 213 22.03 32.39 -15.36
N LYS A 214 21.54 33.55 -14.85
CA LYS A 214 21.84 34.03 -13.49
C LYS A 214 20.83 33.60 -12.44
N SER A 215 19.74 33.00 -12.83
CA SER A 215 18.75 32.42 -11.95
C SER A 215 18.17 31.14 -12.54
N TRP A 216 17.58 30.32 -11.69
CA TRP A 216 16.94 29.07 -12.07
C TRP A 216 15.69 28.85 -11.23
N TYR A 217 14.82 27.99 -11.69
CA TYR A 217 13.71 27.43 -10.94
C TYR A 217 13.38 26.03 -11.43
N ALA A 218 12.79 25.22 -10.57
CA ALA A 218 12.22 23.94 -10.98
C ALA A 218 10.76 23.84 -10.54
N THR A 219 10.00 23.06 -11.30
CA THR A 219 8.63 22.66 -10.96
C THR A 219 8.51 21.14 -10.98
N ALA A 220 7.58 20.63 -10.19
CA ALA A 220 7.16 19.24 -10.22
C ALA A 220 5.64 19.18 -10.08
N GLU A 221 4.97 18.55 -11.04
CA GLU A 221 3.53 18.31 -11.01
C GLU A 221 3.20 16.82 -11.12
N PRO A 222 2.09 16.35 -10.49
CA PRO A 222 1.71 14.94 -10.56
C PRO A 222 1.42 14.52 -11.99
N ALA A 223 2.02 13.40 -12.44
CA ALA A 223 1.71 12.80 -13.74
C ALA A 223 0.24 12.38 -13.85
N GLN A 224 -0.37 12.01 -12.71
CA GLN A 224 -1.78 11.66 -12.60
C GLN A 224 -2.33 12.26 -11.30
N TYR A 225 -3.02 13.40 -11.41
CA TYR A 225 -3.62 14.06 -10.25
C TYR A 225 -4.58 13.13 -9.49
N GLY A 226 -4.43 13.08 -8.15
CA GLY A 226 -5.22 12.22 -7.27
C GLY A 226 -4.84 10.74 -7.31
N ARG A 227 -3.81 10.34 -8.09
CA ARG A 227 -3.28 8.98 -8.18
C ARG A 227 -1.80 8.91 -7.84
N SER A 228 -0.98 9.70 -8.53
CA SER A 228 0.45 9.80 -8.24
C SER A 228 0.81 10.97 -7.32
N GLY A 229 -0.05 11.96 -7.21
CA GLY A 229 0.15 13.13 -6.36
C GLY A 229 -1.07 14.04 -6.32
N LYS A 230 -1.07 15.02 -5.43
CA LYS A 230 -2.04 16.11 -5.33
C LYS A 230 -1.36 17.48 -5.34
N LEU A 231 -0.22 17.59 -4.66
CA LEU A 231 0.51 18.85 -4.60
C LEU A 231 1.37 19.01 -5.85
N SER A 232 1.41 20.20 -6.39
CA SER A 232 2.46 20.65 -7.31
C SER A 232 3.47 21.48 -6.55
N PHE A 233 4.72 21.40 -6.97
CA PHE A 233 5.85 22.02 -6.30
C PHE A 233 6.54 23.03 -7.22
N TYR A 234 7.11 24.04 -6.60
CA TYR A 234 8.01 25.02 -7.20
C TYR A 234 9.20 25.22 -6.28
N ILE A 235 10.38 25.32 -6.83
CA ILE A 235 11.61 25.67 -6.09
C ILE A 235 12.44 26.65 -6.88
N ASP A 236 13.05 27.57 -6.16
CA ASP A 236 14.11 28.48 -6.60
C ASP A 236 15.11 28.73 -5.47
N ALA A 237 15.99 29.70 -5.62
CA ALA A 237 16.95 30.06 -4.59
C ALA A 237 16.32 30.53 -3.25
N ALA A 238 15.04 30.91 -3.26
CA ALA A 238 14.30 31.30 -2.07
C ALA A 238 13.67 30.11 -1.32
N GLY A 239 13.66 28.91 -1.92
CA GLY A 239 13.18 27.68 -1.31
C GLY A 239 11.99 27.05 -2.00
N VAL A 240 11.44 26.00 -1.37
CA VAL A 240 10.34 25.19 -1.89
C VAL A 240 8.99 25.79 -1.53
N LYS A 241 8.08 25.80 -2.50
CA LYS A 241 6.64 26.09 -2.32
C LYS A 241 5.83 24.92 -2.88
N SER A 242 4.70 24.59 -2.25
CA SER A 242 3.79 23.58 -2.75
C SER A 242 2.34 24.02 -2.58
N SER A 243 1.48 23.56 -3.49
CA SER A 243 0.03 23.82 -3.43
C SER A 243 -0.74 22.78 -4.22
N ASP A 244 -1.96 22.50 -3.82
CA ASP A 244 -2.91 21.75 -4.64
C ASP A 244 -3.53 22.68 -5.69
N VAL A 245 -3.06 22.54 -6.91
CA VAL A 245 -3.53 23.32 -8.08
C VAL A 245 -4.17 22.42 -9.15
N GLY A 246 -4.68 21.25 -8.71
CA GLY A 246 -5.37 20.31 -9.58
C GLY A 246 -4.45 19.64 -10.62
N GLY A 247 -3.20 19.37 -10.25
CA GLY A 247 -2.22 18.69 -11.12
C GLY A 247 -1.57 19.58 -12.18
N LYS A 248 -1.79 20.89 -12.15
CA LYS A 248 -1.14 21.86 -13.03
C LYS A 248 0.22 22.28 -12.45
N PRO A 249 1.18 22.72 -13.29
CA PRO A 249 2.40 23.32 -12.78
C PRO A 249 2.13 24.49 -11.84
N LEU A 250 2.88 24.55 -10.75
CA LEU A 250 2.79 25.67 -9.82
C LEU A 250 3.60 26.86 -10.37
N THR A 251 2.91 27.95 -10.68
CA THR A 251 3.54 29.20 -11.11
C THR A 251 3.55 30.19 -9.97
N VAL A 252 4.72 30.69 -9.61
CA VAL A 252 4.86 31.80 -8.66
C VAL A 252 4.74 33.09 -9.47
N ARG A 253 3.62 33.82 -9.28
CA ARG A 253 3.54 35.20 -9.77
C ARG A 253 4.46 36.06 -8.88
N ASN A 254 5.48 36.65 -9.49
CA ASN A 254 6.28 37.71 -8.86
C ASN A 254 5.40 38.95 -8.63
#